data_3921951984ac7e5a9e4f25f58c6a3608
#
_entry.id   3921951984ac7e5a9e4f25f58c6a3608
#
_cell.length_a   1.000
_cell.length_b   1.000
_cell.length_c   1.000
_cell.angle_alpha   90.00
_cell.angle_beta   90.00
_cell.angle_gamma   90.00
#
_symmetry.space_group_name_H-M   'P 1'
#
loop_
_entity.id
_entity.type
_entity.pdbx_description
1 polymer ?
#
loop_
_entity_poly.entity_id
_entity_poly.type
_entity_poly.pdbx_seq_one_letter_code
_entity_poly.pdbx_strand_id
1 'polypeptide(L)'
;MAASIRSVIAMINPQFKSFIDQEILPQTNLGVEKFWQDFSFLINEFSPQNRKLLEHRAYLQKQIDAWHISNRSRPIDMGNYTKFLEDIGYIVPEGLHFKIETTNVDSEVATIAGPQLVVPLKNARFALNAANARWGSLYDALYGSNVVPETDSLKAGAGYNPLRGQEVINYGRQLLDQSVPLANGSHRDVISYKIHRQALLVTLADNSQTTLSNSSYLVAFTGDEDSPSAVLLKHNGLHIEVLINREGAIGKTDLAGVNDIVLEAATTTIMDCEDSVAAVDADDKIEVYRNWLGLMCGTLSVEFPRNGKTVSRRLNPDKIYTAINGGDYQSAGRSLLFNRNVGLLMESSMMTDADGKPVPEHIIDGVLTALVSMIDLNRRLNDGSGYNNSKAGSIYIVKPKMHGPKEVSFVCQLFDAIEKMLGLAPNTMKLGIM
;
A
#
# COMPACT_ATOMS: atom_id res chain seq x y z
N MET A 1 4.45 22.38 -45.13
CA MET A 1 3.54 21.25 -45.36
C MET A 1 3.17 20.67 -44.00
N ALA A 2 2.00 21.03 -43.48
CA ALA A 2 1.49 20.44 -42.22
C ALA A 2 1.00 19.04 -42.57
N ALA A 3 1.77 18.03 -42.19
CA ALA A 3 1.29 16.66 -42.19
C ALA A 3 0.13 16.59 -41.21
N SER A 4 -1.07 16.34 -41.69
CA SER A 4 -2.23 16.02 -40.92
C SER A 4 -1.85 14.88 -39.98
N ILE A 5 -1.69 15.17 -38.67
CA ILE A 5 -1.53 14.16 -37.63
C ILE A 5 -2.88 13.45 -37.57
N ARG A 6 -3.01 12.34 -38.27
CA ARG A 6 -4.15 11.44 -38.11
C ARG A 6 -4.21 11.07 -36.65
N SER A 7 -5.36 11.28 -36.01
CA SER A 7 -5.65 10.75 -34.69
C SER A 7 -5.34 9.26 -34.68
N VAL A 8 -4.40 8.84 -33.86
CA VAL A 8 -3.89 7.47 -33.84
C VAL A 8 -4.80 6.55 -33.03
N ILE A 9 -5.69 7.12 -32.24
CA ILE A 9 -6.74 6.40 -31.51
C ILE A 9 -7.97 6.37 -32.42
N ALA A 10 -8.40 5.17 -32.84
CA ALA A 10 -9.53 5.03 -33.73
C ALA A 10 -10.87 5.19 -32.98
N MET A 11 -10.93 4.75 -31.72
CA MET A 11 -12.11 4.86 -30.86
C MET A 11 -11.71 5.06 -29.40
N ILE A 12 -12.42 5.92 -28.71
CA ILE A 12 -12.34 6.11 -27.26
C ILE A 12 -13.78 6.03 -26.74
N ASN A 13 -14.01 5.25 -25.69
CA ASN A 13 -15.29 5.26 -24.99
C ASN A 13 -15.62 6.69 -24.50
N PRO A 14 -16.81 7.24 -24.83
CA PRO A 14 -17.14 8.63 -24.51
C PRO A 14 -17.16 8.93 -23.01
N GLN A 15 -17.63 8.00 -22.17
CA GLN A 15 -17.69 8.19 -20.71
C GLN A 15 -16.27 8.19 -20.13
N PHE A 16 -15.39 7.32 -20.62
CA PHE A 16 -13.99 7.29 -20.21
C PHE A 16 -13.27 8.59 -20.61
N LYS A 17 -13.49 9.07 -21.83
CA LYS A 17 -12.95 10.37 -22.27
C LYS A 17 -13.47 11.51 -21.39
N SER A 18 -14.78 11.56 -21.12
CA SER A 18 -15.41 12.58 -20.28
C SER A 18 -14.85 12.58 -18.86
N PHE A 19 -14.64 11.40 -18.27
CA PHE A 19 -14.05 11.25 -16.96
C PHE A 19 -12.64 11.87 -16.87
N ILE A 20 -11.79 11.60 -17.87
CA ILE A 20 -10.44 12.18 -17.92
C ILE A 20 -10.51 13.69 -18.12
N ASP A 21 -11.29 14.16 -19.10
CA ASP A 21 -11.34 15.56 -19.48
C ASP A 21 -11.97 16.46 -18.41
N GLN A 22 -12.96 15.95 -17.67
CA GLN A 22 -13.75 16.76 -16.75
C GLN A 22 -13.42 16.55 -15.28
N GLU A 23 -12.98 15.34 -14.89
CA GLU A 23 -12.73 15.03 -13.48
C GLU A 23 -11.22 15.03 -13.12
N ILE A 24 -10.31 14.64 -14.05
CA ILE A 24 -8.89 14.53 -13.74
C ILE A 24 -8.08 15.72 -14.26
N LEU A 25 -8.11 15.97 -15.58
CA LEU A 25 -7.26 17.00 -16.19
C LEU A 25 -7.42 18.40 -15.60
N PRO A 26 -8.63 18.86 -15.20
CA PRO A 26 -8.79 20.17 -14.53
C PRO A 26 -8.04 20.31 -13.20
N GLN A 27 -7.64 19.19 -12.57
CA GLN A 27 -6.86 19.15 -11.32
C GLN A 27 -5.36 19.07 -11.59
N THR A 28 -4.94 19.06 -12.86
CA THR A 28 -3.56 19.04 -13.31
C THR A 28 -3.25 20.29 -14.12
N ASN A 29 -1.99 20.52 -14.47
CA ASN A 29 -1.58 21.62 -15.34
C ASN A 29 -1.49 21.20 -16.82
N LEU A 30 -2.12 20.08 -17.21
CA LEU A 30 -2.04 19.50 -18.55
C LEU A 30 -3.20 19.99 -19.42
N GLY A 31 -2.89 20.42 -20.66
CA GLY A 31 -3.90 20.72 -21.66
C GLY A 31 -4.51 19.47 -22.26
N VAL A 32 -5.85 19.46 -22.42
CA VAL A 32 -6.61 18.30 -22.92
C VAL A 32 -6.11 17.82 -24.28
N GLU A 33 -5.93 18.72 -25.25
CA GLU A 33 -5.48 18.35 -26.61
C GLU A 33 -4.09 17.71 -26.60
N LYS A 34 -3.17 18.32 -25.84
CA LYS A 34 -1.80 17.81 -25.72
C LYS A 34 -1.79 16.43 -25.04
N PHE A 35 -2.55 16.26 -23.98
CA PHE A 35 -2.66 14.96 -23.28
C PHE A 35 -3.09 13.85 -24.24
N TRP A 36 -4.17 14.05 -25.00
CA TRP A 36 -4.66 13.04 -25.94
C TRP A 36 -3.71 12.79 -27.11
N GLN A 37 -3.02 13.82 -27.58
CA GLN A 37 -1.99 13.68 -28.60
C GLN A 37 -0.84 12.81 -28.10
N ASP A 38 -0.27 13.13 -26.95
CA ASP A 38 0.86 12.41 -26.38
C ASP A 38 0.48 10.97 -26.00
N PHE A 39 -0.73 10.78 -25.46
CA PHE A 39 -1.25 9.45 -25.14
C PHE A 39 -1.42 8.59 -26.41
N SER A 40 -1.87 9.20 -27.52
CA SER A 40 -1.95 8.52 -28.82
C SER A 40 -0.57 8.05 -29.31
N PHE A 41 0.47 8.86 -29.18
CA PHE A 41 1.85 8.46 -29.50
C PHE A 41 2.30 7.27 -28.66
N LEU A 42 2.06 7.33 -27.37
CA LEU A 42 2.44 6.27 -26.43
C LEU A 42 1.76 4.94 -26.80
N ILE A 43 0.47 4.95 -27.09
CA ILE A 43 -0.27 3.75 -27.52
C ILE A 43 0.34 3.16 -28.77
N ASN A 44 0.66 3.98 -29.77
CA ASN A 44 1.25 3.50 -31.02
C ASN A 44 2.62 2.90 -30.87
N GLU A 45 3.42 3.45 -29.98
CA GLU A 45 4.76 2.97 -29.74
C GLU A 45 4.74 1.65 -28.96
N PHE A 46 3.94 1.56 -27.91
CA PHE A 46 4.02 0.47 -26.93
C PHE A 46 3.05 -0.69 -27.22
N SER A 47 1.88 -0.47 -27.84
CA SER A 47 0.94 -1.57 -28.12
C SER A 47 1.51 -2.64 -29.05
N PRO A 48 2.20 -2.30 -30.15
CA PRO A 48 2.84 -3.31 -31.01
C PRO A 48 3.97 -4.06 -30.29
N GLN A 49 4.72 -3.39 -29.42
CA GLN A 49 5.79 -4.04 -28.65
C GLN A 49 5.20 -5.03 -27.62
N ASN A 50 4.12 -4.66 -26.94
CA ASN A 50 3.39 -5.55 -26.05
C ASN A 50 2.92 -6.82 -26.77
N ARG A 51 2.32 -6.69 -27.97
CA ARG A 51 1.88 -7.85 -28.75
C ARG A 51 3.04 -8.79 -29.10
N LYS A 52 4.20 -8.26 -29.50
CA LYS A 52 5.39 -9.07 -29.75
C LYS A 52 5.89 -9.83 -28.52
N LEU A 53 5.81 -9.24 -27.34
CA LEU A 53 6.15 -9.94 -26.09
C LEU A 53 5.17 -11.08 -25.80
N LEU A 54 3.88 -10.88 -26.04
CA LEU A 54 2.87 -11.93 -25.88
C LEU A 54 3.02 -13.04 -26.93
N GLU A 55 3.34 -12.71 -28.17
CA GLU A 55 3.69 -13.68 -29.22
C GLU A 55 4.91 -14.51 -28.83
N HIS A 56 5.91 -13.88 -28.21
CA HIS A 56 7.09 -14.59 -27.69
C HIS A 56 6.72 -15.55 -26.54
N ARG A 57 5.84 -15.17 -25.62
CA ARG A 57 5.31 -16.09 -24.61
C ARG A 57 4.64 -17.31 -25.25
N ALA A 58 3.76 -17.07 -26.24
CA ALA A 58 3.08 -18.14 -26.95
C ALA A 58 4.05 -19.07 -27.70
N TYR A 59 5.11 -18.51 -28.28
CA TYR A 59 6.17 -19.30 -28.91
C TYR A 59 6.87 -20.21 -27.90
N LEU A 60 7.32 -19.68 -26.76
CA LEU A 60 7.99 -20.44 -25.72
C LEU A 60 7.07 -21.56 -25.16
N GLN A 61 5.81 -21.25 -24.89
CA GLN A 61 4.82 -22.23 -24.43
C GLN A 61 4.70 -23.39 -25.42
N LYS A 62 4.57 -23.08 -26.71
CA LYS A 62 4.45 -24.09 -27.76
C LYS A 62 5.70 -24.99 -27.85
N GLN A 63 6.90 -24.46 -27.66
CA GLN A 63 8.13 -25.23 -27.67
C GLN A 63 8.18 -26.18 -26.46
N ILE A 64 7.85 -25.67 -25.29
CA ILE A 64 7.85 -26.45 -24.02
C ILE A 64 6.80 -27.55 -24.08
N ASP A 65 5.58 -27.27 -24.56
CA ASP A 65 4.53 -28.26 -24.72
C ASP A 65 4.96 -29.38 -25.68
N ALA A 66 5.55 -29.04 -26.83
CA ALA A 66 6.05 -30.01 -27.80
C ALA A 66 7.14 -30.91 -27.20
N TRP A 67 8.05 -30.34 -26.42
CA TRP A 67 9.09 -31.11 -25.71
C TRP A 67 8.46 -32.10 -24.72
N HIS A 68 7.53 -31.67 -23.89
CA HIS A 68 6.84 -32.54 -22.93
C HIS A 68 6.02 -33.62 -23.60
N ILE A 69 5.33 -33.31 -24.70
CA ILE A 69 4.58 -34.32 -25.49
C ILE A 69 5.54 -35.40 -26.01
N SER A 70 6.69 -35.00 -26.56
CA SER A 70 7.67 -35.91 -27.14
C SER A 70 8.38 -36.77 -26.08
N ASN A 71 8.43 -36.35 -24.84
CA ASN A 71 9.11 -37.04 -23.74
C ASN A 71 8.14 -37.67 -22.71
N ARG A 72 6.84 -37.71 -22.99
CA ARG A 72 5.79 -38.13 -22.05
C ARG A 72 5.96 -39.51 -21.44
N SER A 73 6.63 -40.43 -22.14
CA SER A 73 6.79 -41.84 -21.73
C SER A 73 8.15 -42.13 -21.07
N ARG A 74 8.95 -41.13 -20.74
CA ARG A 74 10.29 -41.27 -20.17
C ARG A 74 10.41 -40.42 -18.90
N PRO A 75 11.25 -40.86 -17.92
CA PRO A 75 11.68 -39.97 -16.85
C PRO A 75 12.33 -38.70 -17.43
N ILE A 76 12.07 -37.56 -16.87
CA ILE A 76 12.66 -36.29 -17.31
C ILE A 76 14.14 -36.27 -16.94
N ASP A 77 15.01 -36.23 -17.96
CA ASP A 77 16.44 -35.93 -17.78
C ASP A 77 16.59 -34.41 -17.63
N MET A 78 16.84 -33.95 -16.38
CA MET A 78 16.95 -32.54 -16.07
C MET A 78 18.07 -31.82 -16.80
N GLY A 79 19.20 -32.51 -17.10
CA GLY A 79 20.31 -31.93 -17.84
C GLY A 79 19.91 -31.59 -19.28
N ASN A 80 19.29 -32.54 -19.97
CA ASN A 80 18.77 -32.32 -21.32
C ASN A 80 17.62 -31.32 -21.36
N TYR A 81 16.76 -31.31 -20.34
CA TYR A 81 15.66 -30.34 -20.26
C TYR A 81 16.16 -28.91 -20.02
N THR A 82 17.11 -28.72 -19.10
CA THR A 82 17.74 -27.42 -18.85
C THR A 82 18.39 -26.88 -20.11
N LYS A 83 19.17 -27.71 -20.81
CA LYS A 83 19.78 -27.31 -22.07
C LYS A 83 18.77 -26.93 -23.14
N PHE A 84 17.66 -27.68 -23.26
CA PHE A 84 16.57 -27.31 -24.17
C PHE A 84 15.98 -25.95 -23.81
N LEU A 85 15.75 -25.65 -22.52
CA LEU A 85 15.23 -24.36 -22.08
C LEU A 85 16.20 -23.19 -22.36
N GLU A 86 17.50 -23.44 -22.26
CA GLU A 86 18.55 -22.49 -22.66
C GLU A 86 18.55 -22.26 -24.18
N ASP A 87 18.48 -23.34 -24.96
CA ASP A 87 18.51 -23.30 -26.43
C ASP A 87 17.32 -22.52 -27.03
N ILE A 88 16.13 -22.62 -26.43
CA ILE A 88 14.96 -21.84 -26.86
C ILE A 88 14.92 -20.41 -26.26
N GLY A 89 15.85 -20.07 -25.36
CA GLY A 89 15.93 -18.77 -24.71
C GLY A 89 14.91 -18.55 -23.58
N TYR A 90 14.35 -19.62 -23.00
CA TYR A 90 13.53 -19.54 -21.80
C TYR A 90 14.39 -19.27 -20.56
N ILE A 91 15.48 -20.01 -20.40
CA ILE A 91 16.52 -19.70 -19.44
C ILE A 91 17.49 -18.75 -20.14
N VAL A 92 17.67 -17.57 -19.56
CA VAL A 92 18.62 -16.57 -20.06
C VAL A 92 19.85 -16.51 -19.16
N PRO A 93 21.04 -16.22 -19.69
CA PRO A 93 22.23 -16.07 -18.88
C PRO A 93 22.08 -14.91 -17.88
N GLU A 94 22.72 -15.06 -16.75
CA GLU A 94 22.80 -13.98 -15.75
C GLU A 94 23.47 -12.74 -16.38
N GLY A 95 22.88 -11.58 -16.14
CA GLY A 95 23.40 -10.30 -16.64
C GLY A 95 24.63 -9.82 -15.84
N LEU A 96 25.15 -8.67 -16.23
CA LEU A 96 26.22 -8.03 -15.47
C LEU A 96 25.73 -7.60 -14.07
N HIS A 97 26.62 -7.67 -13.09
CA HIS A 97 26.31 -7.16 -11.76
C HIS A 97 25.93 -5.69 -11.82
N PHE A 98 24.82 -5.34 -11.18
CA PHE A 98 24.36 -3.96 -11.04
C PHE A 98 23.89 -3.70 -9.61
N LYS A 99 23.79 -2.44 -9.23
CA LYS A 99 23.18 -2.00 -7.98
C LYS A 99 21.92 -1.22 -8.29
N ILE A 100 20.90 -1.40 -7.47
CA ILE A 100 19.70 -0.57 -7.53
C ILE A 100 20.03 0.75 -6.82
N GLU A 101 20.00 1.85 -7.56
CA GLU A 101 20.28 3.20 -7.07
C GLU A 101 18.99 4.01 -7.06
N THR A 102 17.96 3.52 -6.36
CA THR A 102 16.67 4.18 -6.27
C THR A 102 16.72 5.27 -5.22
N THR A 103 16.35 6.49 -5.60
CA THR A 103 16.29 7.68 -4.73
C THR A 103 14.86 8.13 -4.50
N ASN A 104 14.65 9.06 -3.54
CA ASN A 104 13.34 9.62 -3.23
C ASN A 104 12.29 8.55 -2.90
N VAL A 105 12.69 7.58 -2.05
CA VAL A 105 11.83 6.48 -1.61
C VAL A 105 11.33 6.77 -0.20
N ASP A 106 10.03 6.63 0.03
CA ASP A 106 9.44 6.78 1.35
C ASP A 106 9.96 5.72 2.32
N SER A 107 10.05 6.08 3.60
CA SER A 107 10.61 5.22 4.66
C SER A 107 9.91 3.88 4.77
N GLU A 108 8.62 3.84 4.49
CA GLU A 108 7.77 2.65 4.48
C GLU A 108 8.26 1.59 3.47
N VAL A 109 9.00 2.00 2.45
CA VAL A 109 9.62 1.11 1.45
C VAL A 109 11.10 0.92 1.71
N ALA A 110 11.80 2.01 2.08
CA ALA A 110 13.26 2.03 2.14
C ALA A 110 13.84 1.41 3.41
N THR A 111 13.18 1.59 4.58
CA THR A 111 13.78 1.31 5.89
C THR A 111 12.85 0.62 6.88
N ILE A 112 11.54 0.64 6.68
CA ILE A 112 10.57 0.06 7.60
C ILE A 112 10.08 -1.29 7.06
N ALA A 113 10.41 -2.37 7.77
CA ALA A 113 9.92 -3.71 7.46
C ALA A 113 8.52 -3.93 8.08
N GLY A 114 7.52 -3.20 7.58
CA GLY A 114 6.14 -3.28 8.04
C GLY A 114 5.28 -4.23 7.20
N PRO A 115 4.14 -4.71 7.75
CA PRO A 115 3.18 -5.49 6.99
C PRO A 115 2.57 -4.70 5.84
N GLN A 116 2.20 -5.41 4.76
CA GLN A 116 1.56 -4.87 3.58
C GLN A 116 0.21 -5.53 3.36
N LEU A 117 -0.80 -4.72 3.00
CA LEU A 117 -2.12 -5.20 2.60
C LEU A 117 -2.28 -5.13 1.08
N VAL A 118 -3.17 -5.99 0.55
CA VAL A 118 -3.67 -5.91 -0.82
C VAL A 118 -5.19 -5.86 -0.76
N VAL A 119 -5.81 -4.94 -1.51
CA VAL A 119 -7.25 -4.70 -1.47
C VAL A 119 -7.78 -4.31 -2.85
N PRO A 120 -8.99 -4.79 -3.26
CA PRO A 120 -9.57 -4.37 -4.53
C PRO A 120 -9.90 -2.88 -4.53
N LEU A 121 -9.30 -2.14 -5.47
CA LEU A 121 -9.52 -0.69 -5.60
C LEU A 121 -10.96 -0.36 -6.03
N LYS A 122 -11.64 -1.26 -6.73
CA LYS A 122 -13.05 -1.08 -7.12
C LYS A 122 -13.99 -0.93 -5.92
N ASN A 123 -13.67 -1.53 -4.78
CA ASN A 123 -14.48 -1.40 -3.57
C ASN A 123 -13.96 -0.26 -2.68
N ALA A 124 -14.58 0.90 -2.79
CA ALA A 124 -14.20 2.11 -2.04
C ALA A 124 -14.16 1.89 -0.51
N ARG A 125 -15.10 1.11 0.05
CA ARG A 125 -15.13 0.79 1.48
C ARG A 125 -13.92 -0.06 1.90
N PHE A 126 -13.55 -1.05 1.11
CA PHE A 126 -12.39 -1.89 1.37
C PHE A 126 -11.10 -1.09 1.22
N ALA A 127 -11.01 -0.26 0.18
CA ALA A 127 -9.86 0.62 -0.03
C ALA A 127 -9.64 1.57 1.16
N LEU A 128 -10.70 2.24 1.64
CA LEU A 128 -10.62 3.09 2.81
C LEU A 128 -10.27 2.33 4.10
N ASN A 129 -10.84 1.13 4.30
CA ASN A 129 -10.51 0.31 5.45
C ASN A 129 -9.02 -0.09 5.45
N ALA A 130 -8.49 -0.52 4.31
CA ALA A 130 -7.10 -0.93 4.20
C ALA A 130 -6.13 0.25 4.32
N ALA A 131 -6.43 1.41 3.72
CA ALA A 131 -5.65 2.63 3.90
C ALA A 131 -5.58 3.04 5.38
N ASN A 132 -6.68 2.94 6.12
CA ASN A 132 -6.78 3.30 7.53
C ASN A 132 -6.24 2.21 8.47
N ALA A 133 -5.97 0.99 7.99
CA ALA A 133 -5.45 -0.11 8.78
C ALA A 133 -3.96 0.05 9.13
N ARG A 134 -3.34 1.19 8.84
CA ARG A 134 -2.00 1.51 9.35
C ARG A 134 -1.95 1.35 10.87
N TRP A 135 -2.99 1.79 11.57
CA TRP A 135 -3.11 1.67 13.01
C TRP A 135 -4.19 0.66 13.38
N GLY A 136 -3.81 -0.38 14.10
CA GLY A 136 -4.70 -1.46 14.52
C GLY A 136 -4.64 -1.72 16.02
N SER A 137 -5.81 -1.90 16.65
CA SER A 137 -5.92 -2.35 18.03
C SER A 137 -5.37 -3.78 18.16
N LEU A 138 -4.37 -3.95 19.01
CA LEU A 138 -3.85 -5.27 19.35
C LEU A 138 -4.88 -6.05 20.17
N TYR A 139 -5.57 -5.37 21.09
CA TYR A 139 -6.55 -6.03 21.96
C TYR A 139 -7.74 -6.57 21.15
N ASP A 140 -8.27 -5.79 20.21
CA ASP A 140 -9.35 -6.25 19.33
C ASP A 140 -8.88 -7.42 18.43
N ALA A 141 -7.67 -7.34 17.87
CA ALA A 141 -7.11 -8.40 17.04
C ALA A 141 -6.91 -9.71 17.80
N LEU A 142 -6.39 -9.65 19.01
CA LEU A 142 -6.20 -10.83 19.87
C LEU A 142 -7.53 -11.41 20.35
N TYR A 143 -8.46 -10.54 20.78
CA TYR A 143 -9.75 -10.99 21.29
C TYR A 143 -10.59 -11.65 20.18
N GLY A 144 -10.54 -11.13 18.96
CA GLY A 144 -11.30 -11.62 17.80
C GLY A 144 -10.65 -12.75 17.01
N SER A 145 -9.48 -13.25 17.42
CA SER A 145 -8.74 -14.29 16.68
C SER A 145 -8.44 -15.52 17.54
N ASN A 146 -7.97 -16.60 16.91
CA ASN A 146 -7.58 -17.84 17.56
C ASN A 146 -6.17 -17.82 18.19
N VAL A 147 -5.50 -16.67 18.25
CA VAL A 147 -4.24 -16.50 18.99
C VAL A 147 -4.50 -16.75 20.48
N VAL A 148 -5.62 -16.25 21.01
CA VAL A 148 -6.15 -16.70 22.31
C VAL A 148 -7.06 -17.90 22.04
N PRO A 149 -6.74 -19.11 22.58
CA PRO A 149 -7.48 -20.33 22.26
C PRO A 149 -8.97 -20.25 22.58
N GLU A 150 -9.80 -20.90 21.78
CA GLU A 150 -11.25 -21.05 21.99
C GLU A 150 -11.56 -22.24 22.91
N THR A 151 -10.91 -22.31 24.08
CA THR A 151 -11.25 -23.30 25.14
C THR A 151 -12.52 -22.91 25.87
N ASP A 152 -13.13 -23.82 26.63
CA ASP A 152 -14.43 -23.58 27.27
C ASP A 152 -14.48 -22.32 28.14
N SER A 153 -13.39 -22.00 28.85
CA SER A 153 -13.29 -20.81 29.69
C SER A 153 -12.90 -19.53 28.92
N LEU A 154 -12.33 -19.67 27.75
CA LEU A 154 -11.75 -18.54 26.94
C LEU A 154 -12.53 -18.23 25.65
N LYS A 155 -13.69 -18.88 25.42
CA LYS A 155 -14.53 -18.57 24.25
C LYS A 155 -14.94 -17.11 24.24
N ALA A 156 -14.85 -16.47 23.04
CA ALA A 156 -15.31 -15.10 22.86
C ALA A 156 -16.80 -14.94 23.19
N GLY A 157 -17.63 -15.90 22.77
CA GLY A 157 -19.07 -15.90 23.09
C GLY A 157 -19.86 -14.74 22.47
N ALA A 158 -21.11 -14.55 22.93
CA ALA A 158 -21.97 -13.47 22.44
C ALA A 158 -21.72 -12.13 23.17
N GLY A 159 -20.96 -12.13 24.26
CA GLY A 159 -20.62 -10.96 25.08
C GLY A 159 -19.15 -10.97 25.48
N TYR A 160 -18.75 -9.91 26.18
CA TYR A 160 -17.36 -9.81 26.66
C TYR A 160 -17.07 -10.89 27.70
N ASN A 161 -16.01 -11.67 27.47
CA ASN A 161 -15.49 -12.67 28.41
C ASN A 161 -14.28 -12.08 29.17
N PRO A 162 -14.40 -11.82 30.50
CA PRO A 162 -13.30 -11.22 31.25
C PRO A 162 -12.03 -12.10 31.33
N LEU A 163 -12.17 -13.43 31.31
CA LEU A 163 -11.01 -14.33 31.33
C LEU A 163 -10.24 -14.24 30.02
N ARG A 164 -10.95 -14.24 28.88
CA ARG A 164 -10.34 -14.01 27.60
C ARG A 164 -9.69 -12.62 27.51
N GLY A 165 -10.38 -11.58 28.02
CA GLY A 165 -9.83 -10.23 28.10
C GLY A 165 -8.55 -10.15 28.92
N GLN A 166 -8.44 -10.90 30.02
CA GLN A 166 -7.22 -10.95 30.84
C GLN A 166 -6.05 -11.60 30.05
N GLU A 167 -6.31 -12.66 29.27
CA GLU A 167 -5.26 -13.26 28.41
C GLU A 167 -4.81 -12.30 27.33
N VAL A 168 -5.72 -11.51 26.74
CA VAL A 168 -5.39 -10.46 25.79
C VAL A 168 -4.47 -9.41 26.41
N ILE A 169 -4.79 -8.93 27.63
CA ILE A 169 -3.95 -7.98 28.38
C ILE A 169 -2.58 -8.59 28.67
N ASN A 170 -2.53 -9.83 29.13
CA ASN A 170 -1.27 -10.54 29.41
C ASN A 170 -0.37 -10.63 28.17
N TYR A 171 -0.97 -10.97 27.02
CA TYR A 171 -0.26 -11.02 25.74
C TYR A 171 0.29 -9.63 25.35
N GLY A 172 -0.53 -8.59 25.47
CA GLY A 172 -0.10 -7.21 25.17
C GLY A 172 1.07 -6.77 26.05
N ARG A 173 1.03 -7.10 27.35
CA ARG A 173 2.12 -6.80 28.29
C ARG A 173 3.40 -7.57 27.93
N GLN A 174 3.26 -8.83 27.55
CA GLN A 174 4.38 -9.65 27.06
C GLN A 174 4.99 -9.08 25.78
N LEU A 175 4.16 -8.58 24.86
CA LEU A 175 4.66 -7.91 23.65
C LEU A 175 5.49 -6.66 23.99
N LEU A 176 5.04 -5.86 24.96
CA LEU A 176 5.82 -4.69 25.42
C LEU A 176 7.14 -5.12 26.05
N ASP A 177 7.17 -6.17 26.87
CA ASP A 177 8.42 -6.71 27.45
C ASP A 177 9.40 -7.21 26.39
N GLN A 178 8.90 -7.78 25.30
CA GLN A 178 9.73 -8.27 24.20
C GLN A 178 10.25 -7.15 23.27
N SER A 179 9.41 -6.13 23.04
CA SER A 179 9.69 -5.10 22.01
C SER A 179 10.34 -3.85 22.60
N VAL A 180 9.92 -3.43 23.77
CA VAL A 180 10.33 -2.18 24.43
C VAL A 180 10.51 -2.41 25.93
N PRO A 181 11.41 -3.35 26.34
CA PRO A 181 11.53 -3.77 27.73
C PRO A 181 11.88 -2.63 28.68
N LEU A 182 11.49 -2.79 29.93
CA LEU A 182 11.91 -1.94 31.04
C LEU A 182 13.37 -2.25 31.42
N ALA A 183 14.06 -1.31 32.04
CA ALA A 183 15.40 -1.52 32.58
C ALA A 183 15.39 -2.55 33.73
N ASN A 184 14.31 -2.55 34.53
CA ASN A 184 14.06 -3.53 35.58
C ASN A 184 12.56 -3.81 35.66
N GLY A 185 12.18 -5.05 35.99
CA GLY A 185 10.79 -5.46 36.12
C GLY A 185 10.13 -5.79 34.79
N SER A 186 8.79 -5.86 34.77
CA SER A 186 7.96 -6.24 33.64
C SER A 186 6.83 -5.23 33.42
N HIS A 187 6.41 -5.03 32.19
CA HIS A 187 5.22 -4.27 31.89
C HIS A 187 3.95 -4.86 32.52
N ARG A 188 3.96 -6.12 32.93
CA ARG A 188 2.85 -6.76 33.68
C ARG A 188 2.58 -6.14 35.00
N ASP A 189 3.64 -5.65 35.67
CA ASP A 189 3.59 -5.13 37.03
C ASP A 189 3.42 -3.61 37.09
N VAL A 190 3.25 -2.96 35.95
CA VAL A 190 3.14 -1.50 35.88
C VAL A 190 1.79 -1.03 36.42
N ILE A 191 1.86 -0.04 37.31
CA ILE A 191 0.68 0.67 37.86
C ILE A 191 0.56 2.11 37.38
N SER A 192 1.66 2.71 36.80
CA SER A 192 1.64 4.09 36.31
C SER A 192 2.74 4.33 35.30
N TYR A 193 2.41 5.12 34.28
CA TYR A 193 3.33 5.71 33.33
C TYR A 193 3.32 7.24 33.48
N LYS A 194 4.49 7.87 33.48
CA LYS A 194 4.68 9.33 33.49
C LYS A 194 5.81 9.72 32.59
N ILE A 195 5.78 10.95 32.11
CA ILE A 195 6.92 11.56 31.43
C ILE A 195 7.68 12.41 32.45
N HIS A 196 8.94 12.14 32.61
CA HIS A 196 9.79 12.90 33.53
C HIS A 196 11.17 13.14 32.93
N ARG A 197 11.57 14.39 32.78
CA ARG A 197 12.89 14.79 32.21
C ARG A 197 13.17 14.09 30.89
N GLN A 198 12.19 14.10 29.98
CA GLN A 198 12.26 13.47 28.65
C GLN A 198 12.42 11.92 28.66
N ALA A 199 12.09 11.28 29.76
CA ALA A 199 12.12 9.83 29.89
C ALA A 199 10.75 9.28 30.33
N LEU A 200 10.46 8.04 30.00
CA LEU A 200 9.29 7.33 30.53
C LEU A 200 9.63 6.81 31.95
N LEU A 201 9.06 7.43 32.95
CA LEU A 201 9.13 6.97 34.33
C LEU A 201 7.97 6.00 34.57
N VAL A 202 8.28 4.79 35.00
CA VAL A 202 7.33 3.71 35.20
C VAL A 202 7.33 3.33 36.69
N THR A 203 6.16 3.27 37.30
CA THR A 203 6.00 2.76 38.67
C THR A 203 5.44 1.35 38.65
N LEU A 204 6.07 0.43 39.36
CA LEU A 204 5.69 -0.97 39.48
C LEU A 204 4.78 -1.21 40.71
N ALA A 205 4.15 -2.37 40.77
CA ALA A 205 3.21 -2.74 41.84
C ALA A 205 3.83 -2.76 43.26
N ASP A 206 5.13 -2.95 43.38
CA ASP A 206 5.89 -2.83 44.62
C ASP A 206 6.31 -1.40 44.98
N ASN A 207 5.81 -0.41 44.22
CA ASN A 207 6.15 1.01 44.29
C ASN A 207 7.60 1.36 43.87
N SER A 208 8.39 0.42 43.36
CA SER A 208 9.67 0.73 42.76
C SER A 208 9.47 1.49 41.44
N GLN A 209 10.49 2.27 41.08
CA GLN A 209 10.48 3.04 39.84
C GLN A 209 11.55 2.52 38.89
N THR A 210 11.22 2.50 37.61
CA THR A 210 12.09 2.09 36.51
C THR A 210 11.87 2.97 35.27
N THR A 211 12.65 2.75 34.24
CA THR A 211 12.54 3.40 32.94
C THR A 211 12.59 2.34 31.84
N LEU A 212 12.47 2.75 30.57
CA LEU A 212 12.78 1.86 29.45
C LEU A 212 14.26 1.46 29.48
N SER A 213 14.57 0.23 29.09
CA SER A 213 15.96 -0.27 28.97
C SER A 213 16.77 0.50 27.92
N ASN A 214 16.10 1.06 26.94
CA ASN A 214 16.66 1.98 25.94
C ASN A 214 15.76 3.20 25.83
N SER A 215 16.29 4.38 26.16
CA SER A 215 15.55 5.64 26.12
C SER A 215 15.05 6.00 24.71
N SER A 216 15.71 5.53 23.65
CA SER A 216 15.32 5.79 22.27
C SER A 216 14.00 5.13 21.84
N TYR A 217 13.47 4.20 22.65
CA TYR A 217 12.15 3.65 22.40
C TYR A 217 11.01 4.67 22.62
N LEU A 218 11.19 5.65 23.51
CA LEU A 218 10.19 6.70 23.72
C LEU A 218 10.32 7.78 22.66
N VAL A 219 9.24 8.04 21.93
CA VAL A 219 9.20 9.02 20.83
C VAL A 219 8.38 10.25 21.19
N ALA A 220 7.18 10.04 21.71
CA ALA A 220 6.22 11.10 21.97
C ALA A 220 5.12 10.63 22.93
N PHE A 221 4.22 11.54 23.31
CA PHE A 221 3.08 11.26 24.17
C PHE A 221 1.92 12.21 23.87
N THR A 222 0.74 11.94 24.44
CA THR A 222 -0.39 12.87 24.49
C THR A 222 -0.91 13.01 25.92
N GLY A 223 -1.53 14.14 26.24
CA GLY A 223 -1.98 14.47 27.61
C GLY A 223 -0.88 15.12 28.44
N ASP A 224 -1.08 15.13 29.75
CA ASP A 224 -0.13 15.73 30.70
C ASP A 224 1.06 14.78 30.96
N GLU A 225 2.24 15.33 31.26
CA GLU A 225 3.43 14.55 31.60
C GLU A 225 3.21 13.64 32.83
N ASP A 226 2.47 14.09 33.81
CA ASP A 226 2.15 13.30 35.02
C ASP A 226 1.04 12.26 34.80
N SER A 227 0.20 12.42 33.77
CA SER A 227 -0.90 11.54 33.44
C SER A 227 -1.13 11.47 31.93
N PRO A 228 -0.18 10.89 31.16
CA PRO A 228 -0.34 10.80 29.72
C PRO A 228 -1.56 9.96 29.35
N SER A 229 -2.30 10.43 28.34
CA SER A 229 -3.42 9.66 27.75
C SER A 229 -2.95 8.66 26.71
N ALA A 230 -1.75 8.90 26.12
CA ALA A 230 -1.05 7.92 25.31
C ALA A 230 0.46 8.08 25.41
N VAL A 231 1.17 6.97 25.33
CA VAL A 231 2.64 6.93 25.21
C VAL A 231 2.98 6.29 23.87
N LEU A 232 3.72 6.99 23.04
CA LEU A 232 4.17 6.51 21.73
C LEU A 232 5.59 5.97 21.82
N LEU A 233 5.73 4.68 21.63
CA LEU A 233 6.98 3.94 21.62
C LEU A 233 7.33 3.56 20.17
N LYS A 234 8.60 3.25 19.91
CA LYS A 234 9.08 2.84 18.58
C LYS A 234 10.14 1.75 18.69
N HIS A 235 9.95 0.68 17.92
CA HIS A 235 10.88 -0.43 17.82
C HIS A 235 11.01 -0.88 16.35
N ASN A 236 12.24 -1.08 15.87
CA ASN A 236 12.52 -1.46 14.47
C ASN A 236 11.81 -0.60 13.42
N GLY A 237 11.66 0.70 13.68
CA GLY A 237 11.00 1.63 12.79
C GLY A 237 9.47 1.67 12.92
N LEU A 238 8.85 0.73 13.61
CA LEU A 238 7.38 0.64 13.82
C LEU A 238 6.98 1.22 15.18
N HIS A 239 5.83 1.88 15.20
CA HIS A 239 5.30 2.50 16.41
C HIS A 239 4.39 1.56 17.18
N ILE A 240 4.42 1.71 18.50
CA ILE A 240 3.54 1.07 19.48
C ILE A 240 2.94 2.19 20.33
N GLU A 241 1.64 2.37 20.27
CA GLU A 241 0.92 3.38 21.06
C GLU A 241 0.21 2.70 22.23
N VAL A 242 0.62 3.02 23.44
CA VAL A 242 -0.04 2.56 24.68
C VAL A 242 -1.10 3.58 25.04
N LEU A 243 -2.38 3.26 24.86
CA LEU A 243 -3.51 4.12 25.20
C LEU A 243 -3.88 3.96 26.68
N ILE A 244 -3.88 5.05 27.42
CA ILE A 244 -4.16 5.08 28.85
C ILE A 244 -5.48 5.82 29.06
N ASN A 245 -6.49 5.12 29.60
CA ASN A 245 -7.78 5.70 29.95
C ASN A 245 -8.42 4.90 31.09
N ARG A 246 -8.32 5.39 32.30
CA ARG A 246 -8.85 4.74 33.50
C ARG A 246 -10.38 4.67 33.54
N GLU A 247 -11.09 5.46 32.76
CA GLU A 247 -12.55 5.41 32.59
C GLU A 247 -12.97 4.51 31.42
N GLY A 248 -12.03 4.02 30.63
CA GLY A 248 -12.28 3.15 29.48
C GLY A 248 -12.78 1.76 29.87
N ALA A 249 -13.38 1.05 28.92
CA ALA A 249 -13.98 -0.27 29.16
C ALA A 249 -12.99 -1.29 29.75
N ILE A 250 -11.75 -1.27 29.26
CA ILE A 250 -10.65 -2.14 29.73
C ILE A 250 -9.79 -1.42 30.77
N GLY A 251 -9.43 -0.18 30.53
CA GLY A 251 -8.52 0.59 31.40
C GLY A 251 -9.00 0.75 32.83
N LYS A 252 -10.30 0.76 33.08
CA LYS A 252 -10.85 0.81 34.45
C LYS A 252 -10.50 -0.40 35.33
N THR A 253 -10.16 -1.53 34.72
CA THR A 253 -9.78 -2.77 35.44
C THR A 253 -8.28 -3.05 35.31
N ASP A 254 -7.56 -2.31 34.47
CA ASP A 254 -6.11 -2.43 34.31
C ASP A 254 -5.35 -1.63 35.37
N LEU A 255 -4.30 -2.21 35.94
CA LEU A 255 -3.51 -1.59 37.00
C LEU A 255 -2.96 -0.22 36.64
N ALA A 256 -2.46 -0.08 35.42
CA ALA A 256 -1.90 1.16 34.89
C ALA A 256 -2.93 2.02 34.14
N GLY A 257 -4.18 1.55 33.99
CA GLY A 257 -5.22 2.20 33.21
C GLY A 257 -5.06 2.03 31.71
N VAL A 258 -4.26 1.04 31.25
CA VAL A 258 -4.10 0.78 29.81
C VAL A 258 -5.40 0.23 29.24
N ASN A 259 -5.94 0.98 28.29
CA ASN A 259 -7.20 0.64 27.65
C ASN A 259 -7.01 -0.13 26.34
N ASP A 260 -5.89 0.08 25.67
CA ASP A 260 -5.50 -0.64 24.46
C ASP A 260 -4.00 -0.47 24.17
N ILE A 261 -3.46 -1.35 23.36
CA ILE A 261 -2.17 -1.20 22.69
C ILE A 261 -2.47 -1.15 21.20
N VAL A 262 -2.12 -0.03 20.55
CA VAL A 262 -2.36 0.16 19.13
C VAL A 262 -1.02 0.05 18.40
N LEU A 263 -0.97 -0.82 17.39
CA LEU A 263 0.23 -1.08 16.62
C LEU A 263 0.17 -0.39 15.27
N GLU A 264 1.32 0.00 14.75
CA GLU A 264 1.50 0.35 13.36
C GLU A 264 1.46 -0.97 12.54
N ALA A 265 0.24 -1.37 12.13
CA ALA A 265 -0.09 -2.72 11.69
C ALA A 265 0.00 -2.92 10.17
N ALA A 266 -0.16 -1.87 9.37
CA ALA A 266 -0.02 -1.92 7.92
C ALA A 266 0.63 -0.63 7.41
N THR A 267 1.91 -0.70 7.06
CA THR A 267 2.67 0.49 6.63
C THR A 267 2.42 0.84 5.18
N THR A 268 2.15 -0.17 4.34
CA THR A 268 1.85 -0.01 2.92
C THR A 268 0.59 -0.79 2.55
N THR A 269 -0.13 -0.31 1.52
CA THR A 269 -1.31 -0.99 0.97
C THR A 269 -1.27 -0.93 -0.55
N ILE A 270 -1.35 -2.10 -1.19
CA ILE A 270 -1.52 -2.22 -2.63
C ILE A 270 -3.01 -2.07 -2.95
N MET A 271 -3.35 -0.98 -3.64
CA MET A 271 -4.66 -0.76 -4.26
C MET A 271 -4.67 -1.49 -5.59
N ASP A 272 -5.40 -2.60 -5.64
CA ASP A 272 -5.33 -3.55 -6.73
C ASP A 272 -6.29 -3.22 -7.86
N CYS A 273 -5.79 -3.22 -9.10
CA CYS A 273 -6.59 -3.17 -10.33
C CYS A 273 -6.62 -4.52 -11.05
N GLU A 274 -5.97 -5.55 -10.51
CA GLU A 274 -5.74 -6.83 -11.18
C GLU A 274 -6.55 -7.97 -10.54
N ASP A 275 -5.93 -8.96 -9.90
CA ASP A 275 -6.56 -10.23 -9.52
C ASP A 275 -7.78 -10.12 -8.60
N SER A 276 -7.84 -9.14 -7.72
CA SER A 276 -8.97 -8.94 -6.80
C SER A 276 -10.09 -8.07 -7.38
N VAL A 277 -9.98 -7.63 -8.64
CA VAL A 277 -10.93 -6.73 -9.29
C VAL A 277 -11.58 -7.43 -10.48
N ALA A 278 -12.92 -7.37 -10.56
CA ALA A 278 -13.69 -7.67 -11.75
C ALA A 278 -14.16 -6.35 -12.38
N ALA A 279 -13.49 -5.93 -13.45
CA ALA A 279 -13.84 -4.76 -14.25
C ALA A 279 -13.99 -5.24 -15.69
N VAL A 280 -15.24 -5.37 -16.16
CA VAL A 280 -15.56 -6.03 -17.44
C VAL A 280 -15.83 -5.03 -18.57
N ASP A 281 -16.08 -3.78 -18.22
CA ASP A 281 -16.38 -2.71 -19.17
C ASP A 281 -15.77 -1.36 -18.75
N ALA A 282 -16.10 -0.32 -19.50
CA ALA A 282 -15.62 1.04 -19.25
C ALA A 282 -16.15 1.61 -17.94
N ASP A 283 -17.40 1.36 -17.60
CA ASP A 283 -18.04 1.92 -16.40
C ASP A 283 -17.38 1.35 -15.13
N ASP A 284 -17.16 0.04 -15.11
CA ASP A 284 -16.42 -0.65 -14.05
C ASP A 284 -15.00 -0.08 -13.88
N LYS A 285 -14.30 0.15 -14.99
CA LYS A 285 -12.92 0.64 -14.95
C LYS A 285 -12.85 2.12 -14.55
N ILE A 286 -13.81 2.93 -14.96
CA ILE A 286 -13.95 4.32 -14.51
C ILE A 286 -14.19 4.37 -12.99
N GLU A 287 -15.00 3.46 -12.43
CA GLU A 287 -15.19 3.36 -10.97
C GLU A 287 -13.86 3.09 -10.24
N VAL A 288 -13.05 2.17 -10.75
CA VAL A 288 -11.71 1.89 -10.21
C VAL A 288 -10.84 3.15 -10.20
N TYR A 289 -10.74 3.85 -11.34
CA TYR A 289 -9.92 5.07 -11.42
C TYR A 289 -10.49 6.23 -10.61
N ARG A 290 -11.81 6.34 -10.48
CA ARG A 290 -12.46 7.36 -9.64
C ARG A 290 -12.17 7.13 -8.16
N ASN A 291 -12.11 5.87 -7.71
CA ASN A 291 -11.68 5.54 -6.35
C ASN A 291 -10.21 5.92 -6.13
N TRP A 292 -9.32 5.67 -7.11
CA TRP A 292 -7.93 6.11 -7.04
C TRP A 292 -7.83 7.65 -6.97
N LEU A 293 -8.61 8.34 -7.80
CA LEU A 293 -8.70 9.82 -7.76
C LEU A 293 -9.12 10.30 -6.37
N GLY A 294 -10.17 9.73 -5.82
CA GLY A 294 -10.66 10.10 -4.48
C GLY A 294 -9.65 9.83 -3.36
N LEU A 295 -8.85 8.75 -3.48
CA LEU A 295 -7.75 8.47 -2.56
C LEU A 295 -6.62 9.50 -2.69
N MET A 296 -6.18 9.82 -3.91
CA MET A 296 -5.11 10.79 -4.14
C MET A 296 -5.53 12.23 -3.81
N CYS A 297 -6.79 12.58 -4.00
CA CYS A 297 -7.37 13.86 -3.56
C CYS A 297 -7.64 13.92 -2.05
N GLY A 298 -7.65 12.77 -1.35
CA GLY A 298 -8.07 12.70 0.05
C GLY A 298 -9.58 12.87 0.27
N THR A 299 -10.38 12.78 -0.78
CA THR A 299 -11.83 13.04 -0.77
C THR A 299 -12.70 11.80 -0.79
N LEU A 300 -12.11 10.61 -1.00
CA LEU A 300 -12.87 9.37 -1.03
C LEU A 300 -13.65 9.18 0.28
N SER A 301 -14.94 8.97 0.16
CA SER A 301 -15.81 8.70 1.29
C SER A 301 -16.89 7.70 0.93
N VAL A 302 -17.31 6.89 1.90
CA VAL A 302 -18.45 5.98 1.77
C VAL A 302 -19.34 6.10 2.99
N GLU A 303 -20.64 5.99 2.76
CA GLU A 303 -21.65 5.94 3.81
C GLU A 303 -22.29 4.56 3.85
N PHE A 304 -22.47 4.02 5.03
CA PHE A 304 -23.12 2.72 5.21
C PHE A 304 -23.85 2.65 6.54
N PRO A 305 -24.96 1.88 6.62
CA PRO A 305 -25.70 1.70 7.87
C PRO A 305 -24.91 0.81 8.85
N ARG A 306 -24.83 1.23 10.11
CA ARG A 306 -24.29 0.44 11.23
C ARG A 306 -25.11 0.72 12.48
N ASN A 307 -25.71 -0.34 13.07
CA ASN A 307 -26.54 -0.25 14.29
C ASN A 307 -27.64 0.84 14.20
N GLY A 308 -28.33 0.92 13.04
CA GLY A 308 -29.41 1.90 12.81
C GLY A 308 -28.96 3.34 12.58
N LYS A 309 -27.65 3.62 12.49
CA LYS A 309 -27.08 4.94 12.18
C LYS A 309 -26.30 4.87 10.88
N THR A 310 -26.30 5.95 10.09
CA THR A 310 -25.41 6.11 8.96
C THR A 310 -24.02 6.50 9.46
N VAL A 311 -23.02 5.70 9.08
CA VAL A 311 -21.61 5.95 9.40
C VAL A 311 -20.91 6.35 8.12
N SER A 312 -20.24 7.50 8.13
CA SER A 312 -19.36 7.95 7.05
C SER A 312 -17.93 7.47 7.35
N ARG A 313 -17.30 6.83 6.37
CA ARG A 313 -15.89 6.45 6.40
C ARG A 313 -15.10 7.29 5.41
N ARG A 314 -13.99 7.85 5.89
CA ARG A 314 -13.03 8.65 5.13
C ARG A 314 -11.62 8.22 5.49
N LEU A 315 -10.63 8.76 4.79
CA LEU A 315 -9.23 8.61 5.18
C LEU A 315 -8.98 9.25 6.55
N ASN A 316 -8.27 8.55 7.42
CA ASN A 316 -7.90 9.07 8.74
C ASN A 316 -6.92 10.25 8.60
N PRO A 317 -7.00 11.28 9.42
CA PRO A 317 -5.98 12.30 9.53
C PRO A 317 -4.69 11.71 10.11
N ASP A 318 -3.59 12.43 9.95
CA ASP A 318 -2.36 12.12 10.65
C ASP A 318 -2.53 12.34 12.16
N LYS A 319 -1.81 11.53 12.95
CA LYS A 319 -1.81 11.63 14.40
C LYS A 319 -0.76 12.65 14.85
N ILE A 320 -1.12 13.51 15.77
CA ILE A 320 -0.24 14.52 16.33
C ILE A 320 -0.02 14.23 17.82
N TYR A 321 1.22 14.26 18.26
CA TYR A 321 1.64 14.02 19.64
C TYR A 321 2.59 15.14 20.07
N THR A 322 2.85 15.25 21.36
CA THR A 322 3.95 16.05 21.90
C THR A 322 5.24 15.23 21.81
N ALA A 323 6.23 15.72 21.04
CA ALA A 323 7.52 15.08 20.94
C ALA A 323 8.27 15.13 22.29
N ILE A 324 9.04 14.08 22.61
CA ILE A 324 9.75 14.01 23.91
C ILE A 324 10.80 15.10 24.09
N ASN A 325 11.34 15.63 23.01
CA ASN A 325 12.31 16.74 22.99
C ASN A 325 11.66 18.12 22.77
N GLY A 326 10.34 18.20 22.80
CA GLY A 326 9.53 19.39 22.58
C GLY A 326 9.05 19.57 21.14
N GLY A 327 7.94 20.28 20.97
CA GLY A 327 7.26 20.48 19.69
C GLY A 327 6.34 19.32 19.32
N ASP A 328 5.85 19.32 18.08
CA ASP A 328 4.93 18.33 17.56
C ASP A 328 5.68 17.14 16.93
N TYR A 329 5.17 15.94 17.23
CA TYR A 329 5.53 14.72 16.51
C TYR A 329 4.33 14.26 15.68
N GLN A 330 4.49 14.24 14.37
CA GLN A 330 3.43 13.81 13.44
C GLN A 330 3.70 12.39 12.94
N SER A 331 2.73 11.52 13.08
CA SER A 331 2.74 10.17 12.52
C SER A 331 1.63 10.01 11.49
N ALA A 332 1.93 9.34 10.38
CA ALA A 332 0.93 9.11 9.33
C ALA A 332 -0.25 8.31 9.86
N GLY A 333 -1.46 8.79 9.62
CA GLY A 333 -2.71 8.11 10.02
C GLY A 333 -3.12 6.99 9.07
N ARG A 334 -2.44 6.86 7.92
CA ARG A 334 -2.75 5.96 6.80
C ARG A 334 -1.52 5.24 6.31
N SER A 335 -1.72 4.05 5.70
CA SER A 335 -0.65 3.38 4.96
C SER A 335 -0.26 4.16 3.70
N LEU A 336 0.98 3.99 3.26
CA LEU A 336 1.44 4.43 1.95
C LEU A 336 0.77 3.56 0.88
N LEU A 337 0.10 4.19 -0.09
CA LEU A 337 -0.67 3.50 -1.11
C LEU A 337 0.16 3.25 -2.36
N PHE A 338 0.16 2.00 -2.81
CA PHE A 338 0.65 1.57 -4.12
C PHE A 338 -0.54 1.27 -5.01
N ASN A 339 -0.35 1.32 -6.33
CA ASN A 339 -1.34 0.84 -7.28
C ASN A 339 -0.78 -0.38 -8.01
N ARG A 340 -1.48 -1.51 -7.99
CA ARG A 340 -1.14 -2.65 -8.84
C ARG A 340 -1.92 -2.56 -10.14
N ASN A 341 -1.22 -2.24 -11.23
CA ASN A 341 -1.77 -2.26 -12.57
C ASN A 341 -2.05 -3.70 -13.02
N VAL A 342 -2.83 -3.90 -14.07
CA VAL A 342 -2.98 -5.22 -14.68
C VAL A 342 -1.70 -5.67 -15.41
N GLY A 343 -1.58 -6.98 -15.64
CA GLY A 343 -0.47 -7.58 -16.39
C GLY A 343 -0.57 -7.31 -17.90
N LEU A 344 0.48 -7.71 -18.64
CA LEU A 344 0.62 -7.43 -20.08
C LEU A 344 -0.44 -8.11 -20.95
N LEU A 345 -1.06 -9.20 -20.46
CA LEU A 345 -2.02 -9.99 -21.23
C LEU A 345 -3.39 -9.31 -21.42
N MET A 346 -3.77 -8.44 -20.49
CA MET A 346 -5.10 -7.84 -20.48
C MET A 346 -5.25 -6.76 -21.55
N GLU A 347 -6.34 -6.83 -22.29
CA GLU A 347 -6.76 -5.85 -23.29
C GLU A 347 -8.03 -5.12 -22.83
N SER A 348 -8.17 -3.85 -23.22
CA SER A 348 -9.32 -3.02 -22.86
C SER A 348 -10.13 -2.64 -24.09
N SER A 349 -11.45 -2.79 -24.00
CA SER A 349 -12.39 -2.31 -25.00
C SER A 349 -12.68 -0.80 -24.92
N MET A 350 -12.14 -0.10 -23.90
CA MET A 350 -12.35 1.34 -23.74
C MET A 350 -11.70 2.17 -24.85
N MET A 351 -10.64 1.64 -25.45
CA MET A 351 -9.88 2.31 -26.51
C MET A 351 -9.42 1.31 -27.57
N THR A 352 -9.40 1.74 -28.83
CA THR A 352 -8.77 0.98 -29.91
C THR A 352 -7.68 1.81 -30.58
N ASP A 353 -6.63 1.14 -31.05
CA ASP A 353 -5.60 1.75 -31.88
C ASP A 353 -6.12 2.07 -33.30
N ALA A 354 -5.24 2.64 -34.15
CA ALA A 354 -5.59 3.01 -35.52
C ALA A 354 -6.03 1.83 -36.40
N ASP A 355 -5.64 0.61 -36.04
CA ASP A 355 -6.01 -0.62 -36.73
C ASP A 355 -7.32 -1.23 -36.18
N GLY A 356 -7.97 -0.57 -35.23
CA GLY A 356 -9.18 -1.03 -34.56
C GLY A 356 -8.95 -2.16 -33.52
N LYS A 357 -7.67 -2.40 -33.14
CA LYS A 357 -7.35 -3.41 -32.12
C LYS A 357 -7.47 -2.82 -30.72
N PRO A 358 -7.94 -3.62 -29.72
CA PRO A 358 -7.96 -3.19 -28.35
C PRO A 358 -6.57 -2.72 -27.86
N VAL A 359 -6.58 -1.68 -27.03
CA VAL A 359 -5.35 -1.17 -26.40
C VAL A 359 -5.00 -2.07 -25.20
N PRO A 360 -3.72 -2.47 -25.01
CA PRO A 360 -3.32 -3.19 -23.81
C PRO A 360 -3.68 -2.40 -22.56
N GLU A 361 -4.49 -2.98 -21.69
CA GLU A 361 -5.09 -2.30 -20.53
C GLU A 361 -4.04 -1.76 -19.56
N HIS A 362 -2.92 -2.47 -19.42
CA HIS A 362 -1.82 -2.04 -18.54
C HIS A 362 -1.16 -0.72 -18.96
N ILE A 363 -1.25 -0.32 -20.25
CA ILE A 363 -0.78 0.98 -20.72
C ILE A 363 -1.73 2.07 -20.19
N ILE A 364 -3.04 1.83 -20.29
CA ILE A 364 -4.05 2.74 -19.75
C ILE A 364 -3.88 2.86 -18.22
N ASP A 365 -3.75 1.75 -17.51
CA ASP A 365 -3.51 1.75 -16.06
C ASP A 365 -2.27 2.56 -15.67
N GLY A 366 -1.16 2.38 -16.39
CA GLY A 366 0.08 3.12 -16.14
C GLY A 366 -0.11 4.63 -16.27
N VAL A 367 -0.73 5.07 -17.37
CA VAL A 367 -1.00 6.49 -17.62
C VAL A 367 -1.96 7.05 -16.58
N LEU A 368 -3.10 6.38 -16.32
CA LEU A 368 -4.11 6.89 -15.40
C LEU A 368 -3.64 6.88 -13.94
N THR A 369 -2.90 5.85 -13.54
CA THR A 369 -2.31 5.82 -12.18
C THR A 369 -1.37 7.01 -11.98
N ALA A 370 -0.48 7.27 -12.93
CA ALA A 370 0.47 8.37 -12.84
C ALA A 370 -0.22 9.75 -12.93
N LEU A 371 -1.13 9.93 -13.89
CA LEU A 371 -1.88 11.18 -14.08
C LEU A 371 -2.65 11.59 -12.82
N VAL A 372 -3.35 10.65 -12.21
CA VAL A 372 -4.09 10.89 -10.97
C VAL A 372 -3.14 11.17 -9.80
N SER A 373 -2.04 10.43 -9.71
CA SER A 373 -1.05 10.62 -8.62
C SER A 373 -0.33 11.97 -8.70
N MET A 374 -0.28 12.62 -9.87
CA MET A 374 0.24 14.00 -10.00
C MET A 374 -0.51 15.00 -9.10
N ILE A 375 -1.79 14.76 -8.83
CA ILE A 375 -2.61 15.63 -7.96
C ILE A 375 -2.03 15.61 -6.53
N ASP A 376 -1.68 14.43 -6.03
CA ASP A 376 -1.00 14.28 -4.73
C ASP A 376 0.37 14.96 -4.72
N LEU A 377 1.19 14.74 -5.76
CA LEU A 377 2.51 15.34 -5.88
C LEU A 377 2.45 16.88 -5.95
N ASN A 378 1.50 17.43 -6.73
CA ASN A 378 1.32 18.88 -6.88
C ASN A 378 0.87 19.53 -5.56
N ARG A 379 -0.02 18.89 -4.82
CA ARG A 379 -0.45 19.35 -3.49
C ARG A 379 0.70 19.40 -2.51
N ARG A 380 1.54 18.38 -2.47
CA ARG A 380 2.76 18.32 -1.65
C ARG A 380 3.67 19.52 -1.89
N LEU A 381 3.81 19.95 -3.14
CA LEU A 381 4.67 21.08 -3.51
C LEU A 381 4.05 22.44 -3.14
N ASN A 382 2.72 22.55 -3.13
CA ASN A 382 2.03 23.83 -3.07
C ASN A 382 1.58 24.23 -1.66
N ASP A 383 1.20 23.31 -0.80
CA ASP A 383 0.63 23.71 0.48
C ASP A 383 1.19 23.03 1.73
N GLY A 384 1.90 21.91 1.59
CA GLY A 384 2.59 21.21 2.69
C GLY A 384 1.75 20.84 3.93
N SER A 385 0.50 21.26 3.98
CA SER A 385 -0.38 21.23 5.16
C SER A 385 -1.42 20.11 5.11
N GLY A 386 -1.51 19.41 3.99
CA GLY A 386 -2.60 18.48 3.72
C GLY A 386 -2.22 17.01 3.77
N TYR A 387 -3.18 16.20 3.39
CA TYR A 387 -3.01 14.80 3.09
C TYR A 387 -2.05 14.63 1.90
N ASN A 388 -0.99 13.87 2.08
CA ASN A 388 -0.13 13.38 1.01
C ASN A 388 0.03 11.88 1.11
N ASN A 389 0.02 11.19 -0.03
CA ASN A 389 0.32 9.78 -0.09
C ASN A 389 1.84 9.56 0.07
N SER A 390 2.64 10.16 -0.80
CA SER A 390 4.10 10.04 -0.76
C SER A 390 4.74 11.30 -0.19
N LYS A 391 5.53 11.16 0.90
CA LYS A 391 6.35 12.23 1.46
C LYS A 391 7.63 12.47 0.66
N ALA A 392 8.15 11.42 0.02
CA ALA A 392 9.33 11.49 -0.84
C ALA A 392 9.05 12.05 -2.24
N GLY A 393 7.78 12.11 -2.66
CA GLY A 393 7.37 12.59 -3.97
C GLY A 393 7.48 11.54 -5.06
N SER A 394 7.13 10.31 -4.75
CA SER A 394 7.17 9.16 -5.67
C SER A 394 5.79 8.56 -5.87
N ILE A 395 5.62 7.89 -7.01
CA ILE A 395 4.44 7.11 -7.38
C ILE A 395 4.84 5.64 -7.38
N TYR A 396 4.18 4.81 -6.57
CA TYR A 396 4.52 3.40 -6.44
C TYR A 396 3.55 2.54 -7.24
N ILE A 397 4.08 1.80 -8.22
CA ILE A 397 3.30 0.92 -9.09
C ILE A 397 3.83 -0.49 -8.99
N VAL A 398 2.93 -1.44 -8.71
CA VAL A 398 3.21 -2.87 -8.77
C VAL A 398 2.82 -3.38 -10.14
N LYS A 399 3.74 -4.07 -10.82
CA LYS A 399 3.53 -4.68 -12.13
C LYS A 399 3.55 -6.20 -12.00
N PRO A 400 2.39 -6.86 -12.11
CA PRO A 400 2.27 -8.29 -11.86
C PRO A 400 2.56 -9.13 -13.10
N LYS A 401 2.83 -10.43 -12.88
CA LYS A 401 2.88 -11.46 -13.93
C LYS A 401 3.91 -11.14 -15.01
N MET A 402 5.11 -10.70 -14.61
CA MET A 402 6.20 -10.36 -15.50
C MET A 402 7.00 -11.59 -15.87
N HIS A 403 7.20 -11.84 -17.17
CA HIS A 403 7.91 -12.99 -17.71
C HIS A 403 9.30 -12.58 -18.24
N GLY A 404 10.24 -12.49 -17.32
CA GLY A 404 11.64 -12.30 -17.64
C GLY A 404 12.08 -10.86 -17.92
N PRO A 405 13.40 -10.66 -18.17
CA PRO A 405 14.02 -9.32 -18.19
C PRO A 405 13.56 -8.45 -19.37
N LYS A 406 13.15 -9.06 -20.49
CA LYS A 406 12.67 -8.28 -21.66
C LYS A 406 11.37 -7.54 -21.35
N GLU A 407 10.46 -8.17 -20.63
CA GLU A 407 9.20 -7.53 -20.22
C GLU A 407 9.42 -6.48 -19.16
N VAL A 408 10.34 -6.71 -18.21
CA VAL A 408 10.73 -5.69 -17.23
C VAL A 408 11.32 -4.46 -17.91
N SER A 409 12.26 -4.66 -18.86
CA SER A 409 12.83 -3.57 -19.64
C SER A 409 11.78 -2.80 -20.44
N PHE A 410 10.83 -3.49 -21.06
CA PHE A 410 9.71 -2.88 -21.76
C PHE A 410 8.86 -1.99 -20.84
N VAL A 411 8.52 -2.47 -19.63
CA VAL A 411 7.74 -1.68 -18.67
C VAL A 411 8.53 -0.48 -18.13
N CYS A 412 9.84 -0.60 -17.92
CA CYS A 412 10.68 0.53 -17.56
C CYS A 412 10.63 1.61 -18.66
N GLN A 413 10.80 1.23 -19.94
CA GLN A 413 10.71 2.16 -21.08
C GLN A 413 9.30 2.81 -21.17
N LEU A 414 8.24 2.04 -20.94
CA LEU A 414 6.87 2.57 -20.88
C LEU A 414 6.73 3.62 -19.79
N PHE A 415 7.28 3.38 -18.59
CA PHE A 415 7.18 4.33 -17.49
C PHE A 415 8.01 5.58 -17.73
N ASP A 416 9.21 5.46 -18.32
CA ASP A 416 10.00 6.61 -18.78
C ASP A 416 9.23 7.47 -19.80
N ALA A 417 8.48 6.82 -20.70
CA ALA A 417 7.67 7.52 -21.69
C ALA A 417 6.45 8.21 -21.04
N ILE A 418 5.81 7.56 -20.05
CA ILE A 418 4.71 8.15 -19.28
C ILE A 418 5.20 9.36 -18.49
N GLU A 419 6.34 9.27 -17.81
CA GLU A 419 6.93 10.40 -17.09
C GLU A 419 7.17 11.61 -18.01
N LYS A 420 7.75 11.36 -19.19
CA LYS A 420 7.95 12.41 -20.20
C LYS A 420 6.64 13.01 -20.69
N MET A 421 5.65 12.17 -21.00
CA MET A 421 4.32 12.58 -21.43
C MET A 421 3.65 13.51 -20.42
N LEU A 422 3.75 13.16 -19.13
CA LEU A 422 3.10 13.90 -18.04
C LEU A 422 3.97 15.05 -17.47
N GLY A 423 5.22 15.20 -17.94
CA GLY A 423 6.14 16.21 -17.43
C GLY A 423 6.66 15.93 -16.02
N LEU A 424 6.67 14.66 -15.61
CA LEU A 424 7.24 14.21 -14.34
C LEU A 424 8.78 14.17 -14.41
N ALA A 425 9.43 14.34 -13.28
CA ALA A 425 10.87 14.13 -13.19
C ALA A 425 11.20 12.63 -13.43
N PRO A 426 12.37 12.33 -14.07
CA PRO A 426 12.78 10.95 -14.26
C PRO A 426 12.81 10.15 -12.95
N ASN A 427 12.36 8.91 -13.01
CA ASN A 427 12.28 7.99 -11.88
C ASN A 427 11.31 8.44 -10.76
N THR A 428 10.32 9.26 -11.05
CA THR A 428 9.20 9.55 -10.13
C THR A 428 8.34 8.29 -9.91
N MET A 429 8.11 7.52 -10.99
CA MET A 429 7.38 6.26 -10.94
C MET A 429 8.31 5.13 -10.47
N LYS A 430 8.01 4.54 -9.32
CA LYS A 430 8.77 3.42 -8.74
C LYS A 430 8.09 2.11 -9.14
N LEU A 431 8.83 1.24 -9.80
CA LEU A 431 8.34 -0.03 -10.30
C LEU A 431 8.64 -1.17 -9.33
N GLY A 432 7.60 -1.81 -8.79
CA GLY A 432 7.67 -3.08 -8.08
C GLY A 432 7.30 -4.23 -9.03
N ILE A 433 8.21 -5.17 -9.24
CA ILE A 433 7.97 -6.38 -10.04
C ILE A 433 7.35 -7.46 -9.16
N MET A 434 6.26 -8.09 -9.67
CA MET A 434 5.57 -9.19 -8.96
C MET A 434 5.35 -10.38 -9.91
#